data_c7fa973c6e9ce9d1e3667e0ae7bd2fb0
#
_entry.id   c7fa973c6e9ce9d1e3667e0ae7bd2fb0
#
_cell.length_a   1.000
_cell.length_b   1.000
_cell.length_c   1.000
_cell.angle_alpha   90.00
_cell.angle_beta   90.00
_cell.angle_gamma   90.00
#
_symmetry.space_group_name_H-M   'P 1'
#
loop_
_entity.id
_entity.type
_entity.pdbx_description
1 polymer ?
#
loop_
_entity_poly.entity_id
_entity_poly.type
_entity_poly.pdbx_seq_one_letter_code
_entity_poly.pdbx_strand_id
1 'polypeptide(L)'
;DMPEDYRNIYARIAVVGSDGYRSDFGTALGDGKYQVSIGELQDDVSYGIEIECDGEIYTSSPSTPMVSSEIDSVSWIQPEPEQALSIRVSTHGDPGKTQYYMWNYREDWEIRASYITTCYFDPDMNRIYEDSNYPTFYCWKKEISRNILIGSTEKLKEHLIINNKLLDVPVNEDRFTVLYSIQVQQRALSKEGYEYYLNVQQQNEEMGGIFTPQP
;
A
#
# COMPACT_ATOMS: atom_id res chain seq x y z
N ASP A 1 -6.91 -20.12 -1.89
CA ASP A 1 -7.47 -20.44 -3.23
C ASP A 1 -8.97 -20.26 -3.18
N MET A 2 -9.51 -19.32 -3.96
CA MET A 2 -10.96 -19.20 -4.15
C MET A 2 -11.47 -20.42 -4.94
N PRO A 3 -12.65 -20.96 -4.62
CA PRO A 3 -13.28 -22.03 -5.40
C PRO A 3 -13.38 -21.64 -6.88
N GLU A 4 -13.21 -22.63 -7.79
CA GLU A 4 -13.20 -22.40 -9.25
C GLU A 4 -14.47 -21.71 -9.78
N ASP A 5 -15.62 -21.91 -9.14
CA ASP A 5 -16.90 -21.33 -9.53
C ASP A 5 -16.94 -19.78 -9.39
N TYR A 6 -16.06 -19.17 -8.61
CA TYR A 6 -15.97 -17.71 -8.45
C TYR A 6 -14.96 -17.03 -9.38
N ARG A 7 -14.17 -17.80 -10.13
CA ARG A 7 -13.13 -17.27 -11.03
C ARG A 7 -13.68 -16.70 -12.35
N ASN A 8 -14.91 -17.01 -12.70
CA ASN A 8 -15.54 -16.65 -13.98
C ASN A 8 -16.69 -15.65 -13.86
N ILE A 9 -16.80 -14.92 -12.77
CA ILE A 9 -17.81 -13.86 -12.62
C ILE A 9 -17.37 -12.68 -13.46
N TYR A 10 -18.10 -12.39 -14.53
CA TYR A 10 -17.93 -11.19 -15.33
C TYR A 10 -18.76 -10.07 -14.75
N ALA A 11 -18.11 -9.20 -13.98
CA ALA A 11 -18.73 -7.98 -13.52
C ALA A 11 -18.33 -6.80 -14.41
N ARG A 12 -19.22 -5.83 -14.58
CA ARG A 12 -18.94 -4.53 -15.17
C ARG A 12 -19.02 -3.49 -14.05
N ILE A 13 -17.96 -2.71 -13.89
CA ILE A 13 -17.83 -1.77 -12.78
C ILE A 13 -17.74 -0.36 -13.35
N ALA A 14 -18.56 0.56 -12.82
CA ALA A 14 -18.51 1.98 -13.15
C ALA A 14 -18.55 2.81 -11.87
N VAL A 15 -18.02 4.03 -11.93
CA VAL A 15 -18.17 5.06 -10.91
C VAL A 15 -19.32 5.98 -11.32
N VAL A 16 -20.25 6.23 -10.39
CA VAL A 16 -21.42 7.09 -10.60
C VAL A 16 -21.42 8.24 -9.61
N GLY A 17 -21.73 9.43 -10.08
CA GLY A 17 -21.82 10.66 -9.29
C GLY A 17 -23.26 11.09 -9.03
N SER A 18 -23.50 11.78 -7.93
CA SER A 18 -24.81 12.36 -7.59
C SER A 18 -25.26 13.48 -8.55
N ASP A 19 -24.33 14.03 -9.32
CA ASP A 19 -24.57 15.01 -10.39
C ASP A 19 -24.98 14.39 -11.72
N GLY A 20 -25.06 13.06 -11.78
CA GLY A 20 -25.31 12.28 -13.01
C GLY A 20 -24.05 11.86 -13.76
N TYR A 21 -22.87 12.12 -13.20
CA TYR A 21 -21.61 11.58 -13.75
C TYR A 21 -21.65 10.05 -13.77
N ARG A 22 -21.12 9.46 -14.84
CA ARG A 22 -20.89 8.03 -14.96
C ARG A 22 -19.60 7.80 -15.75
N SER A 23 -18.69 7.03 -15.20
CA SER A 23 -17.49 6.61 -15.91
C SER A 23 -17.80 5.58 -16.98
N ASP A 24 -16.86 5.34 -17.88
CA ASP A 24 -16.85 4.11 -18.67
C ASP A 24 -16.68 2.88 -17.75
N PHE A 25 -17.05 1.72 -18.27
CA PHE A 25 -16.83 0.48 -17.53
C PHE A 25 -15.34 0.16 -17.38
N GLY A 26 -14.98 -0.28 -16.20
CA GLY A 26 -13.60 -0.67 -15.89
C GLY A 26 -13.13 -1.88 -16.69
N THR A 27 -11.82 -1.90 -16.94
CA THR A 27 -11.12 -3.03 -17.56
C THR A 27 -10.77 -4.07 -16.49
N ALA A 28 -11.16 -5.33 -16.71
CA ALA A 28 -10.78 -6.43 -15.82
C ALA A 28 -9.28 -6.74 -15.95
N LEU A 29 -8.59 -6.81 -14.80
CA LEU A 29 -7.15 -7.14 -14.72
C LEU A 29 -6.89 -8.58 -14.27
N GLY A 30 -7.95 -9.36 -14.01
CA GLY A 30 -7.88 -10.69 -13.41
C GLY A 30 -7.96 -10.67 -11.89
N ASP A 31 -8.17 -11.84 -11.28
CA ASP A 31 -8.26 -12.04 -9.82
C ASP A 31 -9.26 -11.10 -9.12
N GLY A 32 -10.40 -10.80 -9.77
CA GLY A 32 -11.41 -9.90 -9.23
C GLY A 32 -11.01 -8.42 -9.20
N LYS A 33 -9.92 -8.04 -9.85
CA LYS A 33 -9.45 -6.66 -9.94
C LYS A 33 -9.92 -5.99 -11.21
N TYR A 34 -10.35 -4.75 -11.07
CA TYR A 34 -10.82 -3.90 -12.16
C TYR A 34 -10.14 -2.53 -12.09
N GLN A 35 -9.81 -1.99 -13.24
CA GLN A 35 -9.30 -0.63 -13.38
C GLN A 35 -10.35 0.24 -14.06
N VAL A 36 -10.83 1.26 -13.34
CA VAL A 36 -11.78 2.25 -13.86
C VAL A 36 -11.03 3.55 -14.09
N SER A 37 -11.12 4.11 -15.29
CA SER A 37 -10.64 5.46 -15.56
C SER A 37 -11.71 6.46 -15.14
N ILE A 38 -11.37 7.30 -14.15
CA ILE A 38 -12.22 8.39 -13.68
C ILE A 38 -11.55 9.72 -14.06
N GLY A 39 -12.35 10.71 -14.43
CA GLY A 39 -11.86 12.06 -14.62
C GLY A 39 -11.52 12.74 -13.29
N GLU A 40 -11.37 14.06 -13.33
CA GLU A 40 -11.23 14.86 -12.13
C GLU A 40 -12.55 14.84 -11.35
N LEU A 41 -12.50 14.38 -10.10
CA LEU A 41 -13.67 14.34 -9.22
C LEU A 41 -13.87 15.71 -8.57
N GLN A 42 -15.13 16.11 -8.40
CA GLN A 42 -15.50 17.36 -7.76
C GLN A 42 -15.74 17.16 -6.26
N ASP A 43 -15.27 18.07 -5.44
CA ASP A 43 -15.29 17.94 -3.96
C ASP A 43 -16.72 18.01 -3.37
N ASP A 44 -17.67 18.58 -4.10
CA ASP A 44 -19.08 18.75 -3.70
C ASP A 44 -20.02 17.67 -4.27
N VAL A 45 -19.48 16.73 -5.07
CA VAL A 45 -20.24 15.61 -5.65
C VAL A 45 -19.94 14.33 -4.89
N SER A 46 -20.98 13.58 -4.55
CA SER A 46 -20.82 12.24 -3.95
C SER A 46 -20.74 11.18 -5.03
N TYR A 47 -19.75 10.31 -4.93
CA TYR A 47 -19.50 9.23 -5.90
C TYR A 47 -19.70 7.86 -5.24
N GLY A 48 -20.26 6.95 -6.01
CA GLY A 48 -20.42 5.55 -5.63
C GLY A 48 -19.90 4.63 -6.72
N ILE A 49 -19.81 3.35 -6.38
CA ILE A 49 -19.47 2.29 -7.33
C ILE A 49 -20.76 1.57 -7.70
N GLU A 50 -20.97 1.33 -8.98
CA GLU A 50 -22.00 0.48 -9.53
C GLU A 50 -21.36 -0.77 -10.13
N ILE A 51 -21.85 -1.94 -9.76
CA ILE A 51 -21.40 -3.24 -10.21
C ILE A 51 -22.57 -3.96 -10.84
N GLU A 52 -22.47 -4.24 -12.15
CA GLU A 52 -23.41 -5.12 -12.85
C GLU A 52 -22.81 -6.53 -12.88
N CYS A 53 -23.53 -7.50 -12.35
CA CYS A 53 -23.12 -8.90 -12.30
C CYS A 53 -24.34 -9.81 -12.44
N ASP A 54 -24.31 -10.76 -13.35
CA ASP A 54 -25.39 -11.76 -13.59
C ASP A 54 -26.79 -11.16 -13.77
N GLY A 55 -26.87 -9.95 -14.33
CA GLY A 55 -28.14 -9.25 -14.57
C GLY A 55 -28.66 -8.44 -13.36
N GLU A 56 -27.94 -8.49 -12.24
CA GLU A 56 -28.23 -7.70 -11.04
C GLU A 56 -27.31 -6.49 -10.96
N ILE A 57 -27.77 -5.41 -10.34
CA ILE A 57 -27.02 -4.18 -10.14
C ILE A 57 -26.82 -3.97 -8.64
N TYR A 58 -25.58 -3.88 -8.23
CA TYR A 58 -25.15 -3.56 -6.87
C TYR A 58 -24.57 -2.16 -6.83
N THR A 59 -24.94 -1.37 -5.83
CA THR A 59 -24.42 -0.01 -5.65
C THR A 59 -23.83 0.16 -4.27
N SER A 60 -22.68 0.84 -4.19
CA SER A 60 -22.12 1.25 -2.91
C SER A 60 -22.85 2.50 -2.36
N SER A 61 -22.73 2.73 -1.04
CA SER A 61 -23.05 4.03 -0.50
C SER A 61 -22.18 5.10 -1.12
N PRO A 62 -22.74 6.24 -1.55
CA PRO A 62 -21.95 7.32 -2.13
C PRO A 62 -21.11 8.03 -1.06
N SER A 63 -19.92 8.51 -1.44
CA SER A 63 -19.03 9.29 -0.59
C SER A 63 -18.45 10.46 -1.38
N THR A 64 -18.23 11.60 -0.73
CA THR A 64 -17.53 12.73 -1.35
C THR A 64 -16.03 12.49 -1.36
N PRO A 65 -15.30 12.95 -2.38
CA PRO A 65 -13.85 12.91 -2.40
C PRO A 65 -13.25 13.62 -1.18
N MET A 66 -12.22 13.04 -0.62
CA MET A 66 -11.53 13.62 0.52
C MET A 66 -10.11 14.01 0.12
N VAL A 67 -9.74 15.24 0.42
CA VAL A 67 -8.38 15.73 0.22
C VAL A 67 -7.57 15.44 1.48
N SER A 68 -6.46 14.73 1.33
CA SER A 68 -5.52 14.54 2.44
C SER A 68 -4.72 15.80 2.69
N SER A 69 -4.47 16.14 3.94
CA SER A 69 -3.40 17.10 4.26
C SER A 69 -2.05 16.57 3.79
N GLU A 70 -1.08 17.46 3.67
CA GLU A 70 0.28 17.08 3.31
C GLU A 70 0.98 16.29 4.42
N ILE A 71 1.97 15.49 4.04
CA ILE A 71 2.89 14.89 5.00
C ILE A 71 3.89 15.99 5.40
N ASP A 72 3.96 16.31 6.69
CA ASP A 72 4.89 17.32 7.20
C ASP A 72 6.33 16.81 7.16
N SER A 73 6.55 15.56 7.52
CA SER A 73 7.87 14.93 7.44
C SER A 73 7.80 13.41 7.43
N VAL A 74 8.77 12.80 6.74
CA VAL A 74 9.17 11.43 6.93
C VAL A 74 10.54 11.43 7.56
N SER A 75 10.68 10.76 8.69
CA SER A 75 11.91 10.74 9.49
C SER A 75 12.28 9.32 9.88
N TRP A 76 13.49 9.16 10.40
CA TRP A 76 13.94 7.88 10.94
C TRP A 76 14.61 8.08 12.29
N ILE A 77 14.52 7.07 13.13
CA ILE A 77 15.17 7.03 14.44
C ILE A 77 15.82 5.65 14.59
N GLN A 78 17.06 5.66 15.00
CA GLN A 78 17.82 4.46 15.39
C GLN A 78 18.41 4.74 16.76
N PRO A 79 17.84 4.19 17.85
CA PRO A 79 18.31 4.49 19.19
C PRO A 79 19.75 4.04 19.44
N GLU A 80 20.11 2.86 18.94
CA GLU A 80 21.45 2.28 19.02
C GLU A 80 21.84 1.69 17.67
N PRO A 81 23.12 1.67 17.29
CA PRO A 81 23.58 1.19 15.99
C PRO A 81 23.16 -0.25 15.61
N GLU A 82 22.91 -1.08 16.61
CA GLU A 82 22.53 -2.48 16.44
C GLU A 82 21.01 -2.71 16.44
N GLN A 83 20.24 -1.68 16.76
CA GLN A 83 18.78 -1.74 16.78
C GLN A 83 18.18 -1.42 15.42
N ALA A 84 16.95 -1.87 15.20
CA ALA A 84 16.21 -1.58 13.99
C ALA A 84 16.06 -0.07 13.76
N LEU A 85 16.16 0.34 12.51
CA LEU A 85 15.87 1.70 12.09
C LEU A 85 14.36 1.87 11.96
N SER A 86 13.77 2.74 12.78
CA SER A 86 12.33 3.01 12.80
C SER A 86 12.01 4.17 11.85
N ILE A 87 11.22 3.91 10.83
CA ILE A 87 10.73 4.94 9.89
C ILE A 87 9.39 5.48 10.39
N ARG A 88 9.26 6.80 10.41
CA ARG A 88 8.16 7.53 11.03
C ARG A 88 7.63 8.62 10.12
N VAL A 89 6.34 8.91 10.27
CA VAL A 89 5.65 10.00 9.56
C VAL A 89 5.07 10.99 10.56
N SER A 90 5.13 12.27 10.21
CA SER A 90 4.39 13.33 10.89
C SER A 90 3.47 14.03 9.89
N THR A 91 2.26 14.36 10.34
CA THR A 91 1.26 15.05 9.54
C THR A 91 0.33 15.85 10.45
N HIS A 92 -0.33 16.85 9.90
CA HIS A 92 -1.36 17.64 10.57
C HIS A 92 -2.75 17.30 10.03
N GLY A 93 -3.77 17.47 10.88
CA GLY A 93 -5.16 17.40 10.50
C GLY A 93 -5.70 18.78 10.13
N ASP A 94 -6.68 18.81 9.21
CA ASP A 94 -7.47 20.03 8.97
C ASP A 94 -8.81 19.87 9.70
N PRO A 95 -9.03 20.64 10.80
CA PRO A 95 -10.29 20.60 11.53
C PRO A 95 -11.44 21.04 10.64
N GLY A 96 -12.23 20.14 10.13
CA GLY A 96 -13.35 20.41 9.24
C GLY A 96 -13.23 19.76 7.86
N LYS A 97 -12.07 19.17 7.54
CA LYS A 97 -11.89 18.40 6.30
C LYS A 97 -11.47 16.97 6.58
N THR A 98 -10.23 16.75 7.03
CA THR A 98 -9.66 15.42 7.16
C THR A 98 -9.02 15.22 8.53
N GLN A 99 -9.45 14.19 9.22
CA GLN A 99 -8.98 13.81 10.55
C GLN A 99 -8.53 12.35 10.64
N TYR A 100 -8.72 11.57 9.58
CA TYR A 100 -8.43 10.15 9.54
C TYR A 100 -7.54 9.85 8.35
N TYR A 101 -6.48 9.08 8.58
CA TYR A 101 -5.42 8.82 7.63
C TYR A 101 -5.12 7.34 7.51
N MET A 102 -4.74 6.94 6.30
CA MET A 102 -4.09 5.67 6.02
C MET A 102 -2.76 5.95 5.32
N TRP A 103 -1.72 5.25 5.75
CA TRP A 103 -0.43 5.27 5.11
C TRP A 103 -0.14 3.95 4.42
N ASN A 104 0.43 4.06 3.23
CA ASN A 104 1.06 2.97 2.53
C ASN A 104 2.49 3.39 2.21
N TYR A 105 3.38 2.44 2.06
CA TYR A 105 4.73 2.73 1.60
C TYR A 105 5.20 1.69 0.60
N ARG A 106 6.16 2.11 -0.22
CA ARG A 106 6.94 1.26 -1.10
C ARG A 106 8.40 1.46 -0.79
N GLU A 107 9.11 0.36 -0.62
CA GLU A 107 10.55 0.32 -0.42
C GLU A 107 11.21 -0.14 -1.71
N ASP A 108 12.32 0.48 -2.05
CA ASP A 108 13.21 0.08 -3.15
C ASP A 108 14.65 0.11 -2.61
N TRP A 109 15.43 -0.96 -2.81
CA TRP A 109 16.82 -0.98 -2.38
C TRP A 109 17.72 -1.72 -3.35
N GLU A 110 18.98 -1.26 -3.38
CA GLU A 110 20.04 -1.85 -4.19
C GLU A 110 20.82 -2.87 -3.37
N ILE A 111 21.05 -4.02 -3.96
CA ILE A 111 21.92 -5.06 -3.43
C ILE A 111 23.04 -5.26 -4.45
N ARG A 112 24.28 -5.39 -3.94
CA ARG A 112 25.43 -5.77 -4.77
C ARG A 112 25.91 -7.15 -4.36
N ALA A 113 26.21 -7.98 -5.36
CA ALA A 113 26.87 -9.25 -5.10
C ALA A 113 28.27 -9.00 -4.51
N SER A 114 28.73 -9.89 -3.63
CA SER A 114 30.08 -9.79 -3.03
C SER A 114 31.18 -9.93 -4.08
N TYR A 115 30.89 -10.55 -5.21
CA TYR A 115 31.85 -10.79 -6.29
C TYR A 115 31.20 -10.46 -7.64
N ILE A 116 32.00 -9.89 -8.55
CA ILE A 116 31.60 -9.70 -9.93
C ILE A 116 31.69 -11.04 -10.66
N THR A 117 30.58 -11.48 -11.24
CA THR A 117 30.56 -12.67 -12.10
C THR A 117 31.02 -12.28 -13.48
N THR A 118 32.14 -12.84 -13.94
CA THR A 118 32.71 -12.58 -15.27
C THR A 118 32.37 -13.65 -16.28
N CYS A 119 31.68 -14.70 -15.87
CA CYS A 119 31.27 -15.80 -16.74
C CYS A 119 29.98 -16.44 -16.25
N TYR A 120 29.27 -17.12 -17.15
CA TYR A 120 28.13 -17.95 -16.84
C TYR A 120 28.28 -19.34 -17.47
N PHE A 121 27.69 -20.34 -16.85
CA PHE A 121 27.62 -21.70 -17.36
C PHE A 121 26.31 -21.90 -18.11
N ASP A 122 26.42 -22.35 -19.37
CA ASP A 122 25.29 -22.75 -20.21
C ASP A 122 25.12 -24.26 -20.08
N PRO A 123 24.04 -24.75 -19.46
CA PRO A 123 23.80 -26.18 -19.26
C PRO A 123 23.48 -26.93 -20.57
N ASP A 124 22.90 -26.27 -21.56
CA ASP A 124 22.49 -26.89 -22.81
C ASP A 124 23.71 -27.16 -23.71
N MET A 125 24.66 -26.25 -23.70
CA MET A 125 25.91 -26.34 -24.45
C MET A 125 27.06 -26.94 -23.63
N ASN A 126 26.85 -27.16 -22.33
CA ASN A 126 27.86 -27.62 -21.37
C ASN A 126 29.18 -26.82 -21.47
N ARG A 127 29.06 -25.50 -21.53
CA ARG A 127 30.18 -24.56 -21.71
C ARG A 127 30.06 -23.34 -20.80
N ILE A 128 31.24 -22.76 -20.49
CA ILE A 128 31.35 -21.50 -19.80
C ILE A 128 31.58 -20.40 -20.83
N TYR A 129 30.82 -19.33 -20.75
CA TYR A 129 30.94 -18.13 -21.57
C TYR A 129 31.33 -16.94 -20.70
N GLU A 130 32.12 -16.02 -21.24
CA GLU A 130 32.40 -14.74 -20.62
C GLU A 130 31.16 -13.85 -20.68
N ASP A 131 30.84 -13.18 -19.56
CA ASP A 131 29.80 -12.17 -19.46
C ASP A 131 30.42 -10.83 -19.07
N SER A 132 30.50 -9.91 -20.02
CA SER A 132 31.04 -8.58 -19.81
C SER A 132 30.03 -7.57 -19.24
N ASN A 133 28.74 -7.92 -19.16
CA ASN A 133 27.70 -7.01 -18.72
C ASN A 133 27.41 -7.08 -17.22
N TYR A 134 27.94 -8.10 -16.52
CA TYR A 134 27.78 -8.30 -15.08
C TYR A 134 26.32 -8.19 -14.59
N PRO A 135 25.32 -8.84 -15.25
CA PRO A 135 23.90 -8.59 -15.00
C PRO A 135 23.45 -8.97 -13.58
N THR A 136 24.22 -9.80 -12.89
CA THR A 136 23.91 -10.28 -11.55
C THR A 136 24.65 -9.51 -10.44
N PHE A 137 25.50 -8.52 -10.78
CA PHE A 137 26.24 -7.76 -9.79
C PHE A 137 25.36 -6.69 -9.11
N TYR A 138 24.49 -6.06 -9.88
CA TYR A 138 23.55 -5.04 -9.41
C TYR A 138 22.13 -5.63 -9.39
N CYS A 139 21.53 -5.69 -8.23
CA CYS A 139 20.18 -6.17 -8.05
C CYS A 139 19.34 -5.12 -7.32
N TRP A 140 18.06 -5.01 -7.70
CA TRP A 140 17.09 -4.16 -7.04
C TRP A 140 15.97 -5.02 -6.49
N LYS A 141 15.61 -4.75 -5.25
CA LYS A 141 14.41 -5.34 -4.63
C LYS A 141 13.39 -4.25 -4.36
N LYS A 142 12.12 -4.67 -4.38
CA LYS A 142 10.96 -3.81 -4.08
C LYS A 142 10.06 -4.53 -3.09
N GLU A 143 9.52 -3.76 -2.16
CA GLU A 143 8.49 -4.24 -1.25
C GLU A 143 7.42 -3.17 -1.06
N ILE A 144 6.17 -3.60 -0.88
CA ILE A 144 5.02 -2.73 -0.65
C ILE A 144 4.45 -3.08 0.71
N SER A 145 4.04 -2.06 1.47
CA SER A 145 3.40 -2.24 2.77
C SER A 145 2.19 -3.17 2.67
N ARG A 146 2.12 -4.14 3.58
CA ARG A 146 0.99 -5.07 3.70
C ARG A 146 0.17 -4.82 4.95
N ASN A 147 0.73 -4.06 5.89
CA ASN A 147 0.08 -3.75 7.16
C ASN A 147 -0.93 -2.62 6.98
N ILE A 148 -1.99 -2.66 7.77
CA ILE A 148 -2.95 -1.56 7.88
C ILE A 148 -2.34 -0.51 8.81
N LEU A 149 -1.91 0.61 8.24
CA LEU A 149 -1.31 1.72 8.96
C LEU A 149 -2.30 2.88 8.93
N ILE A 150 -2.99 3.09 10.03
CA ILE A 150 -4.03 4.12 10.17
C ILE A 150 -3.74 5.03 11.36
N GLY A 151 -4.27 6.24 11.31
CA GLY A 151 -4.20 7.18 12.41
C GLY A 151 -5.30 8.22 12.36
N SER A 152 -5.54 8.89 13.49
CA SER A 152 -6.55 9.93 13.59
C SER A 152 -6.07 11.09 14.42
N THR A 153 -6.44 12.30 14.01
CA THR A 153 -6.25 13.54 14.77
C THR A 153 -7.50 13.98 15.53
N GLU A 154 -8.62 13.26 15.41
CA GLU A 154 -9.94 13.64 15.98
C GLU A 154 -9.86 13.98 17.47
N LYS A 155 -9.09 13.20 18.24
CA LYS A 155 -8.97 13.35 19.71
C LYS A 155 -7.74 14.14 20.15
N LEU A 156 -6.96 14.66 19.21
CA LEU A 156 -5.72 15.39 19.49
C LEU A 156 -6.01 16.89 19.52
N LYS A 157 -5.58 17.57 20.60
CA LYS A 157 -5.85 19.00 20.79
C LYS A 157 -5.25 19.89 19.69
N GLU A 158 -4.08 19.53 19.17
CA GLU A 158 -3.35 20.30 18.16
C GLU A 158 -3.57 19.73 16.74
N HIS A 159 -4.40 18.69 16.60
CA HIS A 159 -4.63 18.01 15.32
C HIS A 159 -3.34 17.57 14.63
N LEU A 160 -2.31 17.19 15.41
CA LEU A 160 -1.00 16.80 14.93
C LEU A 160 -0.74 15.31 15.24
N ILE A 161 -0.26 14.59 14.26
CA ILE A 161 0.33 13.26 14.43
C ILE A 161 1.85 13.44 14.29
N ILE A 162 2.59 13.18 15.36
CA ILE A 162 4.04 13.39 15.39
C ILE A 162 4.73 12.04 15.52
N ASN A 163 5.69 11.77 14.62
CA ASN A 163 6.55 10.58 14.69
C ASN A 163 5.77 9.25 14.75
N ASN A 164 4.65 9.15 14.06
CA ASN A 164 3.92 7.90 13.96
C ASN A 164 4.76 6.84 13.23
N LYS A 165 4.93 5.69 13.85
CA LYS A 165 5.77 4.63 13.30
C LYS A 165 5.09 3.97 12.10
N LEU A 166 5.82 3.84 11.00
CA LEU A 166 5.39 3.12 9.80
C LEU A 166 5.95 1.70 9.76
N LEU A 167 7.27 1.56 9.95
CA LEU A 167 7.93 0.27 10.00
C LEU A 167 9.24 0.34 10.78
N ASP A 168 9.70 -0.82 11.24
CA ASP A 168 11.04 -1.04 11.74
C ASP A 168 11.83 -1.89 10.74
N VAL A 169 12.99 -1.39 10.29
CA VAL A 169 13.88 -2.10 9.37
C VAL A 169 15.07 -2.62 10.14
N PRO A 170 15.27 -3.95 10.26
CA PRO A 170 16.42 -4.52 10.94
C PRO A 170 17.73 -4.16 10.26
N VAL A 171 18.77 -3.86 11.04
CA VAL A 171 20.08 -3.44 10.50
C VAL A 171 20.90 -4.55 9.84
N ASN A 172 20.57 -5.79 10.15
CA ASN A 172 21.24 -6.98 9.60
C ASN A 172 20.64 -7.45 8.26
N GLU A 173 19.71 -6.71 7.70
CA GLU A 173 19.13 -6.98 6.39
C GLU A 173 19.91 -6.29 5.27
N ASP A 174 19.79 -6.81 4.06
CA ASP A 174 20.45 -6.30 2.86
C ASP A 174 19.98 -4.89 2.45
N ARG A 175 18.92 -4.35 3.08
CA ARG A 175 18.25 -3.10 2.71
C ARG A 175 19.15 -1.87 2.80
N PHE A 176 20.11 -1.85 3.75
CA PHE A 176 20.99 -0.70 3.97
C PHE A 176 22.42 -0.90 3.45
N THR A 177 22.68 -1.96 2.68
CA THR A 177 24.06 -2.26 2.23
C THR A 177 24.60 -1.27 1.20
N VAL A 178 23.73 -0.71 0.36
CA VAL A 178 24.14 0.22 -0.71
C VAL A 178 23.25 1.44 -0.78
N LEU A 179 22.00 1.26 -1.19
CA LEU A 179 21.03 2.34 -1.33
C LEU A 179 19.65 1.83 -0.89
N TYR A 180 18.99 2.62 -0.09
CA TYR A 180 17.62 2.39 0.34
C TYR A 180 16.77 3.63 0.07
N SER A 181 15.58 3.42 -0.45
CA SER A 181 14.58 4.45 -0.70
C SER A 181 13.22 3.98 -0.21
N ILE A 182 12.48 4.87 0.42
CA ILE A 182 11.10 4.65 0.81
C ILE A 182 10.22 5.77 0.27
N GLN A 183 9.12 5.39 -0.37
CA GLN A 183 8.07 6.30 -0.79
C GLN A 183 6.85 6.09 0.10
N VAL A 184 6.47 7.09 0.88
CA VAL A 184 5.29 7.07 1.73
C VAL A 184 4.15 7.78 1.03
N GLN A 185 2.97 7.16 1.03
CA GLN A 185 1.74 7.73 0.52
C GLN A 185 0.73 7.85 1.66
N GLN A 186 0.15 9.03 1.83
CA GLN A 186 -0.92 9.31 2.77
C GLN A 186 -2.23 9.47 2.01
N ARG A 187 -3.29 8.90 2.56
CA ARG A 187 -4.66 9.02 2.05
C ARG A 187 -5.58 9.48 3.18
N ALA A 188 -6.51 10.35 2.86
CA ALA A 188 -7.62 10.67 3.73
C ALA A 188 -8.61 9.50 3.77
N LEU A 189 -9.17 9.24 4.93
CA LEU A 189 -10.28 8.31 5.13
C LEU A 189 -11.50 9.06 5.65
N SER A 190 -12.69 8.57 5.28
CA SER A 190 -13.90 8.90 6.03
C SER A 190 -13.84 8.26 7.43
N LYS A 191 -14.71 8.72 8.34
CA LYS A 191 -14.79 8.12 9.67
C LYS A 191 -15.17 6.63 9.59
N GLU A 192 -16.14 6.30 8.75
CA GLU A 192 -16.60 4.93 8.53
C GLU A 192 -15.48 4.07 7.93
N GLY A 193 -14.72 4.61 6.98
CA GLY A 193 -13.55 3.94 6.41
C GLY A 193 -12.47 3.66 7.45
N TYR A 194 -12.18 4.63 8.32
CA TYR A 194 -11.24 4.47 9.42
C TYR A 194 -11.71 3.40 10.42
N GLU A 195 -12.97 3.44 10.84
CA GLU A 195 -13.57 2.45 11.75
C GLU A 195 -13.56 1.05 11.14
N TYR A 196 -13.82 0.92 9.84
CA TYR A 196 -13.70 -0.36 9.14
C TYR A 196 -12.29 -0.93 9.23
N TYR A 197 -11.27 -0.15 8.87
CA TYR A 197 -9.88 -0.62 8.91
C TYR A 197 -9.39 -0.89 10.33
N LEU A 198 -9.86 -0.12 11.31
CA LEU A 198 -9.57 -0.35 12.72
C LEU A 198 -10.11 -1.72 13.18
N ASN A 199 -11.33 -2.05 12.80
CA ASN A 199 -11.94 -3.36 13.11
C ASN A 199 -11.17 -4.50 12.42
N VAL A 200 -10.76 -4.34 11.16
CA VAL A 200 -9.96 -5.35 10.44
C VAL A 200 -8.60 -5.54 11.11
N GLN A 201 -7.95 -4.46 11.57
CA GLN A 201 -6.68 -4.53 12.29
C GLN A 201 -6.83 -5.31 13.59
N GLN A 202 -7.85 -5.00 14.40
CA GLN A 202 -8.15 -5.70 15.66
C GLN A 202 -8.42 -7.20 15.45
N GLN A 203 -9.21 -7.55 14.43
CA GLN A 203 -9.48 -8.96 14.10
C GLN A 203 -8.21 -9.71 13.69
N ASN A 204 -7.33 -9.07 12.94
CA ASN A 204 -6.06 -9.68 12.54
C ASN A 204 -5.12 -9.90 13.74
N GLU A 205 -5.10 -8.98 14.70
CA GLU A 205 -4.31 -9.11 15.94
C GLU A 205 -4.85 -10.24 16.82
N GLU A 206 -6.17 -10.34 16.98
CA GLU A 206 -6.83 -11.43 17.73
C GLU A 206 -6.58 -12.80 17.09
N MET A 207 -6.69 -12.91 15.77
CA MET A 207 -6.41 -14.16 15.05
C MET A 207 -4.92 -14.52 15.09
N GLY A 208 -4.01 -13.55 15.02
CA GLY A 208 -2.58 -13.76 15.18
C GLY A 208 -2.21 -14.32 16.58
N GLY A 209 -2.91 -13.88 17.61
CA GLY A 209 -2.73 -14.37 18.98
C GLY A 209 -3.15 -15.84 19.21
N ILE A 210 -4.10 -16.35 18.43
CA ILE A 210 -4.58 -17.74 18.55
C ILE A 210 -3.58 -18.76 17.97
N PHE A 211 -2.75 -18.34 17.02
CA PHE A 211 -1.76 -19.19 16.35
C PHE A 211 -0.33 -19.04 16.86
N THR A 212 -0.10 -18.17 17.83
CA THR A 212 1.23 -18.03 18.45
C THR A 212 1.42 -19.17 19.44
N PRO A 213 2.44 -20.07 19.31
CA PRO A 213 2.73 -21.08 20.32
C PRO A 213 3.04 -20.35 21.63
N GLN A 214 2.31 -20.66 22.67
CA GLN A 214 2.65 -20.19 24.02
C GLN A 214 3.99 -20.80 24.43
N PRO A 215 4.88 -20.03 25.06
CA PRO A 215 6.20 -20.50 25.51
C PRO A 215 6.12 -21.59 26.53
#